data_76cff840ac03a9ac5f78902ec061dd4d
#
_entry.id   76cff840ac03a9ac5f78902ec061dd4d
#
_cell.length_a   1.000
_cell.length_b   1.000
_cell.length_c   1.000
_cell.angle_alpha   90.00
_cell.angle_beta   90.00
_cell.angle_gamma   90.00
#
_symmetry.space_group_name_H-M   'P 1'
#
loop_
_entity.id
_entity.type
_entity.pdbx_description
1 polymer ?
#
loop_
_entity_poly.entity_id
_entity_poly.type
_entity_poly.pdbx_seq_one_letter_code
_entity_poly.pdbx_strand_id
1 'polypeptide(L)'
;FRHCPFNDLRVVFLGYDPYPNLVNGKPVATGLAFANHKETIEERYSPSLRVIKDSISHYLSWDKGINFDPSLEKWEKQGVLMLNSALSCSRGITGSHSLMWRPFTRSLLENLSSFKTGLVYVLLGSAAQSFEQYIRQDFNFIIKCRHPAYYARTHTIMPNIWKEINDILISQNGYGIEWFNQFKT
;
A
#
# COMPACT_ATOMS: atom_id res chain seq x y z
N PHE A 1 -6.55 4.54 -10.23
CA PHE A 1 -7.22 5.86 -10.29
C PHE A 1 -8.75 5.83 -10.31
N ARG A 2 -9.38 4.67 -10.53
CA ARG A 2 -10.86 4.60 -10.53
C ARG A 2 -11.46 4.94 -9.17
N HIS A 3 -10.83 4.49 -8.09
CA HIS A 3 -11.29 4.68 -6.71
C HIS A 3 -10.48 5.75 -5.96
N CYS A 4 -9.32 6.15 -6.50
CA CYS A 4 -8.47 7.22 -5.98
C CYS A 4 -8.20 8.22 -7.12
N PRO A 5 -9.08 9.21 -7.34
CA PRO A 5 -8.89 10.23 -8.38
C PRO A 5 -7.60 11.01 -8.17
N PHE A 6 -6.98 11.45 -9.27
CA PHE A 6 -5.70 12.18 -9.21
C PHE A 6 -5.76 13.42 -8.31
N ASN A 7 -6.88 14.14 -8.33
CA ASN A 7 -7.06 15.36 -7.52
C ASN A 7 -7.06 15.05 -6.01
N ASP A 8 -7.54 13.87 -5.62
CA ASP A 8 -7.65 13.46 -4.22
C ASP A 8 -6.41 12.71 -3.73
N LEU A 9 -5.48 12.36 -4.64
CA LEU A 9 -4.29 11.59 -4.34
C LEU A 9 -3.40 12.30 -3.32
N ARG A 10 -3.02 11.58 -2.25
CA ARG A 10 -2.18 12.08 -1.14
C ARG A 10 -1.02 11.15 -0.82
N VAL A 11 -1.26 9.83 -0.91
CA VAL A 11 -0.27 8.80 -0.58
C VAL A 11 -0.19 7.77 -1.71
N VAL A 12 1.00 7.35 -2.07
CA VAL A 12 1.24 6.28 -3.04
C VAL A 12 1.99 5.15 -2.34
N PHE A 13 1.33 4.04 -2.05
CA PHE A 13 2.00 2.82 -1.67
C PHE A 13 2.49 2.09 -2.92
N LEU A 14 3.76 1.73 -2.95
CA LEU A 14 4.33 0.92 -4.01
C LEU A 14 4.80 -0.42 -3.45
N GLY A 15 4.11 -1.49 -3.85
CA GLY A 15 4.46 -2.89 -3.61
C GLY A 15 5.26 -3.49 -4.77
N TYR A 16 5.35 -4.82 -4.80
CA TYR A 16 6.09 -5.54 -5.84
C TYR A 16 5.17 -5.97 -7.00
N ASP A 17 4.35 -6.99 -6.79
CA ASP A 17 3.44 -7.57 -7.77
C ASP A 17 2.16 -8.11 -7.13
N PRO A 18 1.12 -8.43 -7.91
CA PRO A 18 -0.10 -9.04 -7.38
C PRO A 18 0.17 -10.40 -6.75
N TYR A 19 -0.65 -10.80 -5.79
CA TYR A 19 -0.62 -12.18 -5.26
C TYR A 19 -0.79 -13.19 -6.39
N PRO A 20 0.15 -14.13 -6.60
CA PRO A 20 0.14 -15.02 -7.76
C PRO A 20 -0.80 -16.23 -7.58
N ASN A 21 -1.39 -16.39 -6.40
CA ASN A 21 -2.14 -17.58 -6.02
C ASN A 21 -3.64 -17.46 -6.34
N LEU A 22 -4.27 -18.62 -6.49
CA LEU A 22 -5.72 -18.76 -6.53
C LEU A 22 -6.21 -19.45 -5.26
N VAL A 23 -7.38 -19.04 -4.79
CA VAL A 23 -8.14 -19.72 -3.72
C VAL A 23 -9.50 -20.10 -4.29
N ASN A 24 -9.85 -21.37 -4.26
CA ASN A 24 -11.09 -21.91 -4.85
C ASN A 24 -11.27 -21.47 -6.34
N GLY A 25 -10.19 -21.48 -7.12
CA GLY A 25 -10.19 -21.08 -8.53
C GLY A 25 -10.25 -19.58 -8.80
N LYS A 26 -10.36 -18.72 -7.77
CA LYS A 26 -10.41 -17.26 -7.89
C LYS A 26 -9.07 -16.63 -7.49
N PRO A 27 -8.61 -15.59 -8.20
CA PRO A 27 -7.40 -14.85 -7.80
C PRO A 27 -7.52 -14.30 -6.38
N VAL A 28 -6.43 -14.36 -5.60
CA VAL A 28 -6.33 -13.65 -4.32
C VAL A 28 -6.18 -12.14 -4.56
N ALA A 29 -5.50 -11.76 -5.64
CA ALA A 29 -5.33 -10.37 -6.05
C ALA A 29 -6.67 -9.73 -6.41
N THR A 30 -6.93 -8.53 -5.89
CA THR A 30 -8.18 -7.78 -6.06
C THR A 30 -8.06 -6.60 -7.03
N GLY A 31 -6.84 -6.29 -7.48
CA GLY A 31 -6.51 -5.08 -8.24
C GLY A 31 -5.86 -3.98 -7.38
N LEU A 32 -5.96 -4.06 -6.06
CA LEU A 32 -5.26 -3.19 -5.12
C LEU A 32 -4.06 -3.91 -4.53
N ALA A 33 -2.92 -3.23 -4.45
CA ALA A 33 -1.74 -3.81 -3.81
C ALA A 33 -2.04 -4.16 -2.34
N PHE A 34 -1.59 -5.33 -1.91
CA PHE A 34 -1.76 -5.90 -0.56
C PHE A 34 -3.19 -6.27 -0.15
N ALA A 35 -4.24 -5.81 -0.84
CA ALA A 35 -5.63 -6.08 -0.48
C ALA A 35 -6.02 -7.55 -0.65
N ASN A 36 -6.99 -7.98 0.14
CA ASN A 36 -7.74 -9.22 -0.05
C ASN A 36 -9.20 -8.90 -0.38
N HIS A 37 -9.97 -9.90 -0.80
CA HIS A 37 -11.40 -9.73 -0.99
C HIS A 37 -12.09 -9.36 0.33
N LYS A 38 -13.10 -8.50 0.26
CA LYS A 38 -13.78 -7.92 1.42
C LYS A 38 -14.33 -8.96 2.40
N GLU A 39 -14.77 -10.09 1.87
CA GLU A 39 -15.32 -11.21 2.64
C GLU A 39 -14.25 -12.13 3.23
N THR A 40 -12.96 -11.83 3.03
CA THR A 40 -11.87 -12.64 3.57
C THR A 40 -11.82 -12.47 5.09
N ILE A 41 -11.97 -13.56 5.82
CA ILE A 41 -11.83 -13.57 7.28
C ILE A 41 -10.35 -13.42 7.68
N GLU A 42 -10.09 -12.90 8.87
CA GLU A 42 -8.74 -12.52 9.31
C GLU A 42 -7.74 -13.69 9.28
N GLU A 43 -8.17 -14.89 9.64
CA GLU A 43 -7.34 -16.10 9.64
C GLU A 43 -6.84 -16.48 8.25
N ARG A 44 -7.47 -15.94 7.20
CA ARG A 44 -7.16 -16.19 5.80
C ARG A 44 -6.50 -15.00 5.10
N TYR A 45 -6.17 -13.93 5.86
CA TYR A 45 -5.45 -12.81 5.26
C TYR A 45 -4.11 -13.25 4.67
N SER A 46 -3.79 -12.69 3.52
CA SER A 46 -2.47 -12.85 2.93
C SER A 46 -1.38 -12.38 3.90
N PRO A 47 -0.22 -13.05 3.96
CA PRO A 47 0.82 -12.74 4.96
C PRO A 47 1.20 -11.26 5.02
N SER A 48 1.30 -10.59 3.88
CA SER A 48 1.62 -9.16 3.82
C SER A 48 0.51 -8.29 4.40
N LEU A 49 -0.77 -8.60 4.12
CA LEU A 49 -1.90 -7.85 4.66
C LEU A 49 -2.00 -8.03 6.18
N ARG A 50 -1.76 -9.24 6.68
CA ARG A 50 -1.73 -9.51 8.13
C ARG A 50 -0.67 -8.66 8.83
N VAL A 51 0.56 -8.61 8.29
CA VAL A 51 1.64 -7.76 8.82
C VAL A 51 1.25 -6.28 8.85
N ILE A 52 0.64 -5.79 7.78
CA ILE A 52 0.13 -4.42 7.71
C ILE A 52 -0.89 -4.17 8.82
N LYS A 53 -1.93 -5.01 8.93
CA LYS A 53 -2.95 -4.91 9.98
C LYS A 53 -2.35 -4.96 11.38
N ASP A 54 -1.45 -5.92 11.63
CA ASP A 54 -0.83 -6.11 12.95
C ASP A 54 0.04 -4.92 13.34
N SER A 55 0.79 -4.33 12.39
CA SER A 55 1.56 -3.11 12.60
C SER A 55 0.67 -1.91 12.97
N ILE A 56 -0.42 -1.71 12.22
CA ILE A 56 -1.39 -0.65 12.52
C ILE A 56 -1.97 -0.85 13.93
N SER A 57 -2.40 -2.08 14.25
CA SER A 57 -2.97 -2.44 15.55
C SER A 57 -1.99 -2.21 16.70
N HIS A 58 -0.71 -2.50 16.47
CA HIS A 58 0.34 -2.34 17.48
C HIS A 58 0.59 -0.87 17.86
N TYR A 59 0.59 0.03 16.86
CA TYR A 59 1.01 1.41 17.08
C TYR A 59 -0.13 2.41 17.30
N LEU A 60 -1.33 2.14 16.79
CA LEU A 60 -2.43 3.09 16.81
C LEU A 60 -3.52 2.78 17.84
N SER A 61 -3.17 2.07 18.93
CA SER A 61 -4.05 1.76 20.05
C SER A 61 -5.40 1.15 19.61
N TRP A 62 -5.41 -0.16 19.53
CA TRP A 62 -6.59 -0.94 19.15
C TRP A 62 -7.69 -0.84 20.22
N ASP A 63 -8.77 -0.17 19.95
CA ASP A 63 -9.98 -0.31 20.73
C ASP A 63 -10.76 -1.57 20.23
N LYS A 64 -11.16 -2.46 21.16
CA LYS A 64 -11.89 -3.70 20.85
C LYS A 64 -13.25 -3.37 20.22
N GLY A 65 -13.33 -3.24 18.95
CA GLY A 65 -14.55 -2.84 18.20
C GLY A 65 -14.24 -2.22 16.85
N ILE A 66 -12.96 -1.95 16.57
CA ILE A 66 -12.54 -1.44 15.27
C ILE A 66 -12.38 -2.61 14.31
N ASN A 67 -13.10 -2.57 13.19
CA ASN A 67 -12.99 -3.58 12.14
C ASN A 67 -11.94 -3.14 11.09
N PHE A 68 -11.01 -4.03 10.76
CA PHE A 68 -10.08 -3.80 9.66
C PHE A 68 -10.71 -4.27 8.34
N ASP A 69 -10.77 -3.39 7.34
CA ASP A 69 -11.27 -3.72 6.02
C ASP A 69 -10.16 -4.32 5.15
N PRO A 70 -10.17 -5.64 4.87
CA PRO A 70 -9.13 -6.28 4.06
C PRO A 70 -9.12 -5.84 2.60
N SER A 71 -10.19 -5.19 2.12
CA SER A 71 -10.26 -4.67 0.75
C SER A 71 -9.44 -3.40 0.55
N LEU A 72 -9.09 -2.69 1.62
CA LEU A 72 -8.40 -1.40 1.63
C LEU A 72 -9.10 -0.28 0.82
N GLU A 73 -10.34 -0.51 0.37
CA GLU A 73 -11.12 0.47 -0.42
C GLU A 73 -11.33 1.80 0.33
N LYS A 74 -11.42 1.74 1.67
CA LYS A 74 -11.57 2.96 2.47
C LYS A 74 -10.32 3.84 2.46
N TRP A 75 -9.14 3.25 2.29
CA TRP A 75 -7.92 4.03 2.13
C TRP A 75 -7.88 4.74 0.78
N GLU A 76 -8.31 4.05 -0.31
CA GLU A 76 -8.40 4.68 -1.62
C GLU A 76 -9.32 5.91 -1.64
N LYS A 77 -10.47 5.82 -0.95
CA LYS A 77 -11.41 6.93 -0.79
C LYS A 77 -10.85 8.13 -0.02
N GLN A 78 -9.75 7.93 0.70
CA GLN A 78 -9.01 8.98 1.40
C GLN A 78 -7.79 9.49 0.62
N GLY A 79 -7.62 9.07 -0.63
CA GLY A 79 -6.51 9.50 -1.47
C GLY A 79 -5.25 8.63 -1.34
N VAL A 80 -5.39 7.37 -0.92
CA VAL A 80 -4.28 6.41 -0.86
C VAL A 80 -4.31 5.51 -2.09
N LEU A 81 -3.35 5.65 -3.00
CA LEU A 81 -3.18 4.78 -4.15
C LEU A 81 -2.39 3.53 -3.76
N MET A 82 -3.06 2.36 -3.80
CA MET A 82 -2.45 1.06 -3.52
C MET A 82 -1.94 0.43 -4.83
N LEU A 83 -0.68 0.68 -5.16
CA LEU A 83 -0.06 0.33 -6.44
C LEU A 83 1.01 -0.76 -6.27
N ASN A 84 1.14 -1.65 -7.25
CA ASN A 84 2.29 -2.53 -7.41
C ASN A 84 3.21 -2.04 -8.53
N SER A 85 4.51 -2.29 -8.41
CA SER A 85 5.51 -1.98 -9.44
C SER A 85 5.34 -2.84 -10.70
N ALA A 86 4.76 -4.03 -10.58
CA ALA A 86 4.26 -4.84 -11.69
C ALA A 86 2.75 -5.06 -11.52
N LEU A 87 1.95 -4.77 -12.55
CA LEU A 87 0.48 -4.86 -12.44
C LEU A 87 -0.06 -6.25 -12.77
N SER A 88 0.79 -7.17 -13.18
CA SER A 88 0.44 -8.58 -13.41
C SER A 88 1.62 -9.50 -13.09
N CYS A 89 1.30 -10.76 -12.89
CA CYS A 89 2.29 -11.84 -12.77
C CYS A 89 1.71 -13.13 -13.36
N SER A 90 2.58 -14.08 -13.68
CA SER A 90 2.18 -15.45 -14.02
C SER A 90 1.66 -16.15 -12.77
N ARG A 91 0.68 -17.03 -12.93
CA ARG A 91 0.13 -17.83 -11.84
C ARG A 91 1.24 -18.59 -11.10
N GLY A 92 1.30 -18.44 -9.78
CA GLY A 92 2.28 -19.09 -8.91
C GLY A 92 3.70 -18.52 -8.99
N ILE A 93 3.98 -17.52 -9.84
CA ILE A 93 5.35 -17.02 -10.06
C ILE A 93 5.43 -15.52 -9.77
N THR A 94 5.86 -15.19 -8.56
CA THR A 94 6.12 -13.80 -8.15
C THR A 94 7.22 -13.17 -9.00
N GLY A 95 7.03 -11.89 -9.37
CA GLY A 95 8.01 -11.10 -10.13
C GLY A 95 8.14 -11.42 -11.61
N SER A 96 7.38 -12.41 -12.12
CA SER A 96 7.50 -12.90 -13.51
C SER A 96 7.35 -11.82 -14.59
N HIS A 97 6.60 -10.75 -14.32
CA HIS A 97 6.38 -9.65 -15.26
C HIS A 97 7.03 -8.32 -14.81
N SER A 98 7.89 -8.34 -13.81
CA SER A 98 8.47 -7.12 -13.22
C SER A 98 9.25 -6.26 -14.24
N LEU A 99 10.04 -6.89 -15.10
CA LEU A 99 10.80 -6.17 -16.13
C LEU A 99 9.88 -5.57 -17.20
N MET A 100 8.82 -6.27 -17.56
CA MET A 100 7.85 -5.81 -18.57
C MET A 100 7.09 -4.55 -18.09
N TRP A 101 6.72 -4.48 -16.82
CA TRP A 101 6.00 -3.35 -16.24
C TRP A 101 6.91 -2.18 -15.86
N ARG A 102 8.23 -2.39 -15.73
CA ARG A 102 9.17 -1.36 -15.26
C ARG A 102 9.09 -0.03 -16.04
N PRO A 103 9.05 0.00 -17.40
CA PRO A 103 8.97 1.26 -18.14
C PRO A 103 7.68 2.04 -17.85
N PHE A 104 6.54 1.33 -17.73
CA PHE A 104 5.25 1.93 -17.40
C PHE A 104 5.28 2.56 -16.00
N THR A 105 5.71 1.79 -14.99
CA THR A 105 5.72 2.24 -13.59
C THR A 105 6.69 3.39 -13.40
N ARG A 106 7.85 3.36 -14.06
CA ARG A 106 8.78 4.49 -14.12
C ARG A 106 8.06 5.75 -14.62
N SER A 107 7.49 5.69 -15.83
CA SER A 107 6.81 6.84 -16.43
C SER A 107 5.65 7.34 -15.57
N LEU A 108 4.88 6.44 -14.95
CA LEU A 108 3.80 6.79 -14.05
C LEU A 108 4.31 7.60 -12.83
N LEU A 109 5.36 7.14 -12.16
CA LEU A 109 5.92 7.81 -10.97
C LEU A 109 6.58 9.15 -11.33
N GLU A 110 7.31 9.23 -12.44
CA GLU A 110 7.87 10.48 -12.98
C GLU A 110 6.75 11.52 -13.22
N ASN A 111 5.65 11.12 -13.86
CA ASN A 111 4.52 12.01 -14.14
C ASN A 111 3.78 12.39 -12.86
N LEU A 112 3.42 11.43 -12.00
CA LEU A 112 2.72 11.72 -10.74
C LEU A 112 3.49 12.73 -9.89
N SER A 113 4.79 12.52 -9.69
CA SER A 113 5.63 13.39 -8.86
C SER A 113 5.95 14.75 -9.50
N SER A 114 5.80 14.87 -10.83
CA SER A 114 5.98 16.12 -11.54
C SER A 114 4.71 16.97 -11.57
N PHE A 115 3.54 16.35 -11.71
CA PHE A 115 2.27 17.06 -11.82
C PHE A 115 1.58 17.32 -10.48
N LYS A 116 1.98 16.62 -9.41
CA LYS A 116 1.42 16.82 -8.07
C LYS A 116 2.52 16.84 -7.02
N THR A 117 2.47 17.85 -6.16
CA THR A 117 3.39 18.05 -5.04
C THR A 117 2.74 17.64 -3.72
N GLY A 118 3.57 17.44 -2.69
CA GLY A 118 3.08 17.07 -1.36
C GLY A 118 2.65 15.60 -1.23
N LEU A 119 2.93 14.76 -2.23
CA LEU A 119 2.62 13.34 -2.15
C LEU A 119 3.60 12.62 -1.22
N VAL A 120 3.09 11.65 -0.47
CA VAL A 120 3.89 10.73 0.34
C VAL A 120 4.00 9.40 -0.40
N TYR A 121 5.20 9.06 -0.85
CA TYR A 121 5.50 7.78 -1.50
C TYR A 121 6.03 6.79 -0.47
N VAL A 122 5.35 5.66 -0.32
CA VAL A 122 5.73 4.58 0.60
C VAL A 122 6.26 3.40 -0.21
N LEU A 123 7.58 3.23 -0.22
CA LEU A 123 8.28 2.25 -1.04
C LEU A 123 8.58 0.98 -0.22
N LEU A 124 7.81 -0.08 -0.46
CA LEU A 124 7.85 -1.32 0.31
C LEU A 124 8.71 -2.40 -0.36
N GLY A 125 9.93 -2.57 0.15
CA GLY A 125 10.91 -3.53 -0.33
C GLY A 125 11.82 -3.00 -1.43
N SER A 126 12.92 -3.73 -1.71
CA SER A 126 13.98 -3.29 -2.62
C SER A 126 13.49 -3.05 -4.06
N ALA A 127 12.53 -3.85 -4.53
CA ALA A 127 11.95 -3.67 -5.86
C ALA A 127 11.24 -2.31 -5.98
N ALA A 128 10.39 -1.95 -5.00
CA ALA A 128 9.74 -0.65 -4.96
C ALA A 128 10.76 0.48 -4.77
N GLN A 129 11.74 0.31 -3.88
CA GLN A 129 12.79 1.31 -3.62
C GLN A 129 13.67 1.58 -4.84
N SER A 130 13.80 0.65 -5.77
CA SER A 130 14.53 0.87 -7.03
C SER A 130 13.90 1.92 -7.95
N PHE A 131 12.66 2.35 -7.64
CA PHE A 131 11.97 3.41 -8.35
C PHE A 131 12.14 4.80 -7.71
N GLU A 132 12.77 4.91 -6.55
CA GLU A 132 13.01 6.19 -5.85
C GLU A 132 13.60 7.26 -6.76
N GLN A 133 14.55 6.89 -7.61
CA GLN A 133 15.22 7.79 -8.56
C GLN A 133 14.28 8.43 -9.59
N TYR A 134 13.07 7.92 -9.75
CA TYR A 134 12.06 8.43 -10.70
C TYR A 134 11.01 9.32 -10.02
N ILE A 135 11.15 9.58 -8.73
CA ILE A 135 10.25 10.43 -7.94
C ILE A 135 10.95 11.76 -7.67
N ARG A 136 10.32 12.86 -8.01
CA ARG A 136 10.83 14.21 -7.69
C ARG A 136 10.71 14.45 -6.19
N GLN A 137 11.86 14.50 -5.51
CA GLN A 137 11.91 14.61 -4.05
C GLN A 137 11.85 16.06 -3.56
N ASP A 138 12.11 17.06 -4.43
CA ASP A 138 12.08 18.48 -4.05
C ASP A 138 10.73 18.92 -3.47
N PHE A 139 9.65 18.25 -3.87
CA PHE A 139 8.28 18.62 -3.52
C PHE A 139 7.43 17.42 -3.01
N ASN A 140 8.04 16.27 -2.80
CA ASN A 140 7.37 15.06 -2.37
C ASN A 140 8.17 14.35 -1.27
N PHE A 141 7.51 13.49 -0.52
CA PHE A 141 8.10 12.75 0.60
C PHE A 141 8.25 11.27 0.26
N ILE A 142 9.35 10.67 0.70
CA ILE A 142 9.59 9.24 0.50
C ILE A 142 9.82 8.56 1.84
N ILE A 143 9.00 7.56 2.12
CA ILE A 143 9.15 6.65 3.25
C ILE A 143 9.58 5.29 2.70
N LYS A 144 10.67 4.74 3.21
CA LYS A 144 11.20 3.43 2.81
C LYS A 144 11.04 2.42 3.93
N CYS A 145 10.48 1.26 3.60
CA CYS A 145 10.36 0.16 4.53
C CYS A 145 10.67 -1.15 3.82
N ARG A 146 11.05 -2.20 4.55
CA ARG A 146 11.14 -3.55 3.99
C ARG A 146 9.76 -4.02 3.54
N HIS A 147 9.72 -4.92 2.57
CA HIS A 147 8.45 -5.50 2.12
C HIS A 147 7.75 -6.23 3.28
N PRO A 148 6.41 -6.13 3.43
CA PRO A 148 5.68 -6.77 4.54
C PRO A 148 5.96 -8.28 4.66
N ALA A 149 6.17 -9.00 3.55
CA ALA A 149 6.56 -10.40 3.57
C ALA A 149 7.89 -10.69 4.31
N TYR A 150 8.79 -9.71 4.46
CA TYR A 150 9.98 -9.86 5.29
C TYR A 150 9.59 -10.02 6.77
N TYR A 151 8.72 -9.16 7.26
CA TYR A 151 8.26 -9.20 8.66
C TYR A 151 7.44 -10.44 8.96
N ALA A 152 6.63 -10.91 7.99
CA ALA A 152 5.91 -12.19 8.10
C ALA A 152 6.87 -13.38 8.30
N ARG A 153 8.01 -13.40 7.58
CA ARG A 153 9.01 -14.48 7.69
C ARG A 153 9.86 -14.40 8.95
N THR A 154 10.15 -13.19 9.41
CA THR A 154 11.02 -12.97 10.59
C THR A 154 10.24 -12.87 11.88
N HIS A 155 8.91 -12.93 11.82
CA HIS A 155 8.01 -12.75 12.98
C HIS A 155 8.30 -11.46 13.76
N THR A 156 8.64 -10.38 13.03
CA THR A 156 8.91 -9.06 13.59
C THR A 156 7.81 -8.07 13.21
N ILE A 157 7.66 -7.01 14.00
CA ILE A 157 6.66 -5.96 13.71
C ILE A 157 7.22 -5.00 12.67
N MET A 158 6.42 -4.63 11.70
CA MET A 158 6.72 -3.60 10.73
C MET A 158 6.78 -2.23 11.42
N PRO A 159 7.73 -1.33 11.09
CA PRO A 159 7.84 -0.02 11.70
C PRO A 159 6.57 0.84 11.60
N ASN A 160 6.44 1.83 12.49
CA ASN A 160 5.29 2.75 12.52
C ASN A 160 5.33 3.79 11.39
N ILE A 161 5.23 3.32 10.15
CA ILE A 161 5.11 4.21 8.99
C ILE A 161 3.77 4.96 8.95
N TRP A 162 2.75 4.44 9.65
CA TRP A 162 1.40 4.99 9.70
C TRP A 162 1.37 6.36 10.36
N LYS A 163 2.09 6.48 11.49
CA LYS A 163 2.26 7.76 12.17
C LYS A 163 3.10 8.71 11.31
N GLU A 164 4.19 8.25 10.74
CA GLU A 164 5.08 9.07 9.89
C GLU A 164 4.32 9.66 8.69
N ILE A 165 3.49 8.86 7.99
CA ILE A 165 2.61 9.33 6.93
C ILE A 165 1.66 10.42 7.45
N ASN A 166 1.00 10.16 8.58
CA ASN A 166 0.03 11.10 9.14
C ASN A 166 0.70 12.39 9.63
N ASP A 167 1.87 12.32 10.25
CA ASP A 167 2.61 13.53 10.67
C ASP A 167 2.91 14.44 9.46
N ILE A 168 3.34 13.87 8.33
CA ILE A 168 3.57 14.61 7.09
C ILE A 168 2.26 15.21 6.56
N LEU A 169 1.20 14.42 6.46
CA LEU A 169 -0.07 14.87 5.90
C LEU A 169 -0.75 15.93 6.78
N ILE A 170 -0.69 15.78 8.10
CA ILE A 170 -1.26 16.75 9.05
C ILE A 170 -0.49 18.08 8.96
N SER A 171 0.84 18.03 8.84
CA SER A 171 1.65 19.25 8.70
C SER A 171 1.34 20.03 7.43
N GLN A 172 0.91 19.34 6.35
CA GLN A 172 0.58 19.97 5.07
C GLN A 172 -0.87 20.42 4.95
N ASN A 173 -1.81 19.58 5.43
CA ASN A 173 -3.23 19.71 5.10
C ASN A 173 -4.14 19.76 6.35
N GLY A 174 -3.59 19.61 7.55
CA GLY A 174 -4.33 19.63 8.81
C GLY A 174 -5.04 18.31 9.16
N TYR A 175 -4.97 17.27 8.31
CA TYR A 175 -5.61 15.97 8.58
C TYR A 175 -4.83 14.80 7.97
N GLY A 176 -4.84 13.64 8.63
CA GLY A 176 -4.18 12.41 8.21
C GLY A 176 -5.11 11.43 7.49
N ILE A 177 -4.70 10.17 7.48
CA ILE A 177 -5.49 9.01 6.99
C ILE A 177 -6.03 8.26 8.21
N GLU A 178 -7.30 7.87 8.15
CA GLU A 178 -7.89 6.92 9.07
C GLU A 178 -7.56 5.49 8.61
N TRP A 179 -6.62 4.87 9.31
CA TRP A 179 -6.14 3.53 8.96
C TRP A 179 -7.07 2.42 9.39
N PHE A 180 -7.98 2.69 10.34
CA PHE A 180 -9.03 1.79 10.81
C PHE A 180 -10.42 2.31 10.48
N ASN A 181 -11.38 1.40 10.42
CA ASN A 181 -12.78 1.75 10.35
C ASN A 181 -13.32 2.01 11.76
N GLN A 182 -13.51 3.25 12.14
CA GLN A 182 -14.35 3.53 13.29
C GLN A 182 -15.80 3.21 12.95
N PHE A 183 -16.48 2.40 13.76
CA PHE A 183 -17.93 2.33 13.70
C PHE A 183 -18.44 3.70 14.14
N LYS A 184 -19.04 4.46 13.24
CA LYS A 184 -19.94 5.53 13.65
C LYS A 184 -21.13 4.82 14.32
N THR A 185 -21.17 4.90 15.66
CA THR A 185 -22.37 4.60 16.45
C THR A 185 -23.51 5.50 16.02
#